data_cd1c36d04d36bc11c79db7ee78168342
#
_entry.id   cd1c36d04d36bc11c79db7ee78168342
#
_cell.length_a   1.000
_cell.length_b   1.000
_cell.length_c   1.000
_cell.angle_alpha   90.00
_cell.angle_beta   90.00
_cell.angle_gamma   90.00
#
_symmetry.space_group_name_H-M   'P 1'
#
loop_
_entity.id
_entity.type
_entity.pdbx_description
1 polymer ?
#
loop_
_entity_poly.entity_id
_entity_poly.type
_entity_poly.pdbx_seq_one_letter_code
_entity_poly.pdbx_strand_id
1 'polypeptide(L)' 'MAFDYSKLRGRIIEKYGSQTAFVKFFGTSENTFSMKMNNKVRFTSDDIVKISQMLEIPEDKIGLYFFNQKV' A
#
# COMPACT_ATOMS: atom_id res chain seq x y z
N MET A 1 -5.86 11.41 -12.12
CA MET A 1 -6.32 11.60 -10.75
C MET A 1 -5.47 10.79 -9.78
N ALA A 2 -5.14 11.39 -8.65
CA ALA A 2 -4.32 10.74 -7.64
C ALA A 2 -5.18 9.99 -6.63
N PHE A 3 -4.64 8.90 -6.10
CA PHE A 3 -5.26 8.19 -4.99
C PHE A 3 -4.63 8.62 -3.68
N ASP A 4 -5.42 8.60 -2.62
CA ASP A 4 -4.95 8.90 -1.28
C ASP A 4 -4.61 7.59 -0.58
N TYR A 5 -3.32 7.38 -0.30
CA TYR A 5 -2.84 6.17 0.36
C TYR A 5 -2.54 6.37 1.84
N SER A 6 -3.08 7.42 2.47
CA SER A 6 -2.81 7.67 3.88
C SER A 6 -3.34 6.54 4.78
N LYS A 7 -4.49 5.97 4.45
CA LYS A 7 -5.01 4.81 5.20
C LYS A 7 -4.10 3.59 5.03
N LEU A 8 -3.60 3.37 3.83
CA LEU A 8 -2.68 2.28 3.57
C LEU A 8 -1.39 2.46 4.36
N ARG A 9 -0.84 3.67 4.35
CA ARG A 9 0.36 3.97 5.12
C ARG A 9 0.14 3.73 6.62
N GLY A 10 -0.98 4.19 7.14
CA GLY A 10 -1.33 3.97 8.55
C GLY A 10 -1.37 2.50 8.91
N ARG A 11 -1.96 1.69 8.04
CA ARG A 11 -2.04 0.24 8.27
C ARG A 11 -0.66 -0.41 8.23
N ILE A 12 0.19 0.03 7.30
CA ILE A 12 1.57 -0.46 7.20
C ILE A 12 2.32 -0.19 8.50
N ILE A 13 2.23 1.04 9.00
CA ILE A 13 2.91 1.43 10.23
C ILE A 13 2.34 0.68 11.43
N GLU A 14 1.04 0.51 11.48
CA GLU A 14 0.37 -0.23 12.56
C GLU A 14 0.85 -1.67 12.65
N LYS A 15 1.00 -2.34 11.51
CA LYS A 15 1.36 -3.76 11.45
C LYS A 15 2.86 -4.02 11.48
N TYR A 16 3.66 -3.15 10.87
CA TYR A 16 5.09 -3.40 10.64
C TYR A 16 6.00 -2.35 11.29
N GLY A 17 5.44 -1.31 11.85
CA GLY A 17 6.21 -0.27 12.52
C GLY A 17 6.70 0.83 11.61
N SER A 18 7.03 0.52 10.37
CA SER A 18 7.47 1.51 9.38
C SER A 18 7.29 0.97 7.97
N GLN A 19 7.28 1.88 7.01
CA GLN A 19 7.22 1.49 5.60
C GLN A 19 8.47 0.72 5.19
N THR A 20 9.64 1.14 5.69
CA THR A 20 10.90 0.47 5.40
C THR A 20 10.86 -1.00 5.84
N ALA A 21 10.36 -1.26 7.05
CA ALA A 21 10.22 -2.62 7.54
C ALA A 21 9.27 -3.44 6.68
N PHE A 22 8.13 -2.84 6.29
CA PHE A 22 7.17 -3.52 5.44
C PHE A 22 7.77 -3.88 4.08
N VAL A 23 8.50 -2.96 3.47
CA VAL A 23 9.09 -3.16 2.14
C VAL A 23 10.07 -4.33 2.14
N LYS A 24 10.80 -4.52 3.22
CA LYS A 24 11.72 -5.66 3.35
C LYS A 24 10.98 -6.99 3.23
N PHE A 25 9.82 -7.10 3.85
CA PHE A 25 9.01 -8.32 3.79
C PHE A 25 8.27 -8.44 2.46
N PHE A 26 7.90 -7.30 1.88
CA PHE A 26 7.21 -7.31 0.60
C PHE A 26 8.12 -7.76 -0.54
N GLY A 27 9.42 -7.43 -0.48
CA GLY A 27 10.39 -7.91 -1.45
C GLY A 27 10.63 -6.96 -2.62
N THR A 28 10.38 -5.68 -2.45
CA THR A 28 10.69 -4.67 -3.47
C THR A 28 11.65 -3.64 -2.87
N SER A 29 12.13 -2.70 -3.70
CA SER A 29 12.98 -1.63 -3.19
C SER A 29 12.12 -0.54 -2.56
N GLU A 30 12.71 0.16 -1.59
CA GLU A 30 12.05 1.29 -0.93
C GLU A 30 11.66 2.36 -1.94
N ASN A 31 12.55 2.64 -2.89
CA ASN A 31 12.30 3.64 -3.91
C ASN A 31 11.10 3.27 -4.80
N THR A 32 11.03 2.02 -5.23
CA THR A 32 9.92 1.54 -6.05
C THR A 32 8.60 1.64 -5.29
N PHE A 33 8.60 1.22 -4.05
CA PHE A 33 7.39 1.28 -3.23
C PHE A 33 6.95 2.73 -2.99
N SER A 34 7.92 3.61 -2.72
CA SER A 34 7.63 5.04 -2.53
C SER A 34 6.99 5.66 -3.77
N MET A 35 7.46 5.27 -4.96
CA MET A 35 6.87 5.76 -6.20
C MET A 35 5.41 5.35 -6.33
N LYS A 36 5.08 4.13 -5.92
CA LYS A 36 3.69 3.67 -5.92
C LYS A 36 2.85 4.44 -4.91
N MET A 37 3.38 4.67 -3.73
CA MET A 37 2.68 5.44 -2.69
C MET A 37 2.48 6.91 -3.07
N ASN A 38 3.32 7.43 -3.96
CA ASN A 38 3.25 8.81 -4.43
C ASN A 38 2.53 8.96 -5.77
N ASN A 39 1.82 7.93 -6.21
CA ASN A 39 1.05 7.93 -7.45
C ASN A 39 1.89 8.07 -8.72
N LYS A 40 3.18 7.81 -8.66
CA LYS A 40 4.05 7.86 -9.84
C LYS A 40 4.04 6.55 -10.61
N VAL A 41 3.79 5.44 -9.91
CA VAL A 41 3.67 4.12 -10.51
C VAL A 41 2.42 3.48 -9.90
N ARG A 42 1.66 2.76 -10.71
CA ARG A 42 0.44 2.11 -10.23
C ARG A 42 0.76 0.82 -9.48
N PHE A 43 -0.06 0.52 -8.47
CA PHE A 43 -0.06 -0.80 -7.88
C PHE A 43 -0.66 -1.78 -8.88
N THR A 44 0.01 -2.91 -9.09
CA THR A 44 -0.54 -3.97 -9.93
C THR A 44 -1.55 -4.79 -9.13
N SER A 45 -2.34 -5.61 -9.83
CA SER A 45 -3.27 -6.52 -9.14
C SER A 45 -2.54 -7.45 -8.18
N ASP A 46 -1.38 -7.96 -8.59
CA ASP A 46 -0.57 -8.83 -7.73
C ASP A 46 -0.07 -8.09 -6.49
N ASP A 47 0.33 -6.84 -6.66
CA ASP A 47 0.74 -6.00 -5.52
C ASP A 47 -0.41 -5.86 -4.52
N ILE A 48 -1.59 -5.54 -5.02
CA ILE A 48 -2.77 -5.32 -4.18
C ILE A 48 -3.11 -6.59 -3.39
N VAL A 49 -3.12 -7.72 -4.06
CA VAL A 49 -3.42 -9.01 -3.40
C VAL A 49 -2.39 -9.30 -2.31
N LYS A 50 -1.10 -9.17 -2.65
CA LYS A 50 -0.03 -9.48 -1.69
C LYS A 50 -0.06 -8.53 -0.49
N ILE A 51 -0.20 -7.23 -0.74
CA ILE A 51 -0.25 -6.24 0.33
C ILE A 51 -1.47 -6.48 1.22
N SER A 52 -2.61 -6.76 0.61
CA SER A 52 -3.84 -7.03 1.37
C SER A 52 -3.70 -8.24 2.28
N GLN A 53 -3.03 -9.28 1.81
CA GLN A 53 -2.76 -10.46 2.62
C GLN A 53 -1.81 -10.13 3.78
N MET A 54 -0.75 -9.40 3.51
CA MET A 54 0.24 -9.03 4.52
C MET A 54 -0.35 -8.12 5.60
N LEU A 55 -1.24 -7.22 5.21
CA LEU A 55 -1.85 -6.26 6.12
C LEU A 55 -3.20 -6.75 6.67
N GLU A 56 -3.63 -7.93 6.27
CA GLU A 56 -4.91 -8.51 6.70
C GLU A 56 -6.08 -7.57 6.39
N ILE A 57 -6.07 -7.00 5.18
CA ILE A 57 -7.13 -6.13 4.71
C ILE A 57 -8.24 -6.98 4.12
N PRO A 58 -9.48 -6.91 4.64
CA PRO A 58 -10.61 -7.66 4.08
C PRO A 58 -10.89 -7.24 2.64
N GLU A 59 -11.37 -8.17 1.84
CA GLU A 59 -11.67 -7.94 0.43
C GLU A 59 -12.61 -6.75 0.22
N ASP A 60 -13.61 -6.62 1.06
CA ASP A 60 -14.59 -5.53 0.96
C ASP A 60 -14.01 -4.16 1.36
N LYS A 61 -12.82 -4.12 1.90
CA LYS A 61 -12.15 -2.87 2.31
C LYS A 61 -10.97 -2.48 1.43
N ILE A 62 -10.64 -3.30 0.44
CA ILE A 62 -9.53 -3.00 -0.47
C ILE A 62 -9.71 -1.62 -1.13
N GLY A 63 -10.93 -1.29 -1.52
CA GLY A 63 -11.22 -0.01 -2.13
C GLY A 63 -10.87 1.18 -1.25
N LEU A 64 -11.06 1.05 0.07
CA LEU A 64 -10.74 2.12 1.01
C LEU A 64 -9.23 2.39 1.10
N TYR A 65 -8.42 1.39 0.89
CA TYR A 65 -6.97 1.51 1.03
C TYR A 65 -6.28 1.84 -0.29
N PHE A 66 -6.77 1.29 -1.40
CA PHE A 66 -6.08 1.40 -2.69
C PHE A 66 -6.76 2.31 -3.69
N PHE A 67 -8.05 2.55 -3.56
CA PHE A 67 -8.82 3.31 -4.54
C PHE A 67 -9.52 4.52 -3.95
N ASN A 68 -9.06 4.99 -2.80
CA ASN A 68 -9.59 6.19 -2.17
C ASN A 68 -9.03 7.40 -2.90
N GLN A 69 -9.89 8.14 -3.62
CA GLN A 69 -9.43 9.26 -4.43
C GLN A 69 -9.09 10.47 -3.57
N LYS A 70 -8.00 11.14 -3.96
CA LYS A 70 -7.60 12.39 -3.34
C LYS A 70 -8.56 13.50 -3.76
N VAL A 71 -8.99 14.28 -2.80
CA VAL A 71 -9.91 15.40 -3.05
C VAL A 71 -9.13 16.70 -3.13
#